data_fb48abf80755456eafa3bee1b01693bd
#
_entry.id   fb48abf80755456eafa3bee1b01693bd
#
_cell.length_a   1.000
_cell.length_b   1.000
_cell.length_c   1.000
_cell.angle_alpha   90.00
_cell.angle_beta   90.00
_cell.angle_gamma   90.00
#
_symmetry.space_group_name_H-M   'P 1'
#
loop_
_entity.id
_entity.type
_entity.pdbx_description
1 polymer ?
#
loop_
_entity_poly.entity_id
_entity_poly.type
_entity_poly.pdbx_seq_one_letter_code
_entity_poly.pdbx_strand_id
1 'polypeptide(L)'
;ADEWVGITPGTDGLFILALVHCLMKAGRVDLDYLGRFTNAPVLVNGDPKSPEFGLLLRDGDGKMLVMDRVTGKPTAFDAPGVKPDLAGSLRKAGITHRPVFQHMAERYLSEEYAPEAVADRVGISAERIRHIAGELARVAFDEAFEIDQPWTDFRGERHEKMVGRPVAFHSMRGISAHSNGFQTCRALHVLQIILGSVEVPGGFRFKPPYPKPVEAHPKPHSKVTPGAPLDGPHLGFVHG
;
A
#
# COMPACT_ATOMS: atom_id res chain seq x y z
N ALA A 1 7.34 -18.90 17.89
CA ALA A 1 8.11 -18.03 16.99
C ALA A 1 9.42 -18.73 16.67
N ASP A 2 9.77 -18.81 15.41
CA ASP A 2 10.98 -19.50 14.96
C ASP A 2 12.19 -18.61 15.16
N GLU A 3 11.96 -17.29 15.09
CA GLU A 3 13.00 -16.31 15.23
C GLU A 3 12.49 -15.01 15.89
N TRP A 4 13.40 -14.37 16.65
CA TRP A 4 13.20 -13.03 17.21
C TRP A 4 14.24 -12.06 16.64
N VAL A 5 13.76 -10.90 16.16
CA VAL A 5 14.62 -9.84 15.62
C VAL A 5 14.34 -8.55 16.41
N GLY A 6 15.28 -8.20 17.28
CA GLY A 6 15.21 -6.95 18.03
C GLY A 6 15.70 -5.78 17.19
N ILE A 7 14.88 -4.74 17.07
CA ILE A 7 15.26 -3.48 16.40
C ILE A 7 15.29 -2.34 17.41
N THR A 8 15.96 -1.25 17.07
CA THR A 8 15.95 -0.02 17.85
C THR A 8 14.54 0.54 17.93
N PRO A 9 13.99 0.82 19.12
CA PRO A 9 12.63 1.35 19.26
C PRO A 9 12.38 2.60 18.40
N GLY A 10 11.23 2.65 17.72
CA GLY A 10 10.82 3.76 16.86
C GLY A 10 11.43 3.73 15.46
N THR A 11 12.18 2.69 15.09
CA THR A 11 12.76 2.52 13.74
C THR A 11 12.01 1.52 12.87
N ASP A 12 10.86 1.03 13.33
CA ASP A 12 10.03 0.06 12.60
C ASP A 12 9.75 0.50 11.16
N GLY A 13 9.34 1.76 10.98
CA GLY A 13 9.07 2.30 9.64
C GLY A 13 10.30 2.29 8.74
N LEU A 14 11.48 2.60 9.28
CA LEU A 14 12.73 2.60 8.53
C LEU A 14 13.13 1.17 8.14
N PHE A 15 12.99 0.23 9.07
CA PHE A 15 13.22 -1.19 8.80
C PHE A 15 12.30 -1.71 7.69
N ILE A 16 11.00 -1.43 7.78
CA ILE A 16 10.02 -1.82 6.76
C ILE A 16 10.38 -1.22 5.39
N LEU A 17 10.78 0.05 5.33
CA LEU A 17 11.18 0.68 4.07
C LEU A 17 12.47 0.08 3.50
N ALA A 18 13.39 -0.39 4.32
CA ALA A 18 14.56 -1.13 3.85
C ALA A 18 14.17 -2.51 3.25
N LEU A 19 13.18 -3.19 3.81
CA LEU A 19 12.62 -4.40 3.20
C LEU A 19 11.97 -4.09 1.84
N VAL A 20 11.19 -3.01 1.75
CA VAL A 20 10.61 -2.53 0.49
C VAL A 20 11.69 -2.23 -0.54
N HIS A 21 12.76 -1.53 -0.14
CA HIS A 21 13.92 -1.26 -1.01
C HIS A 21 14.51 -2.56 -1.58
N CYS A 22 14.79 -3.54 -0.72
CA CYS A 22 15.34 -4.82 -1.14
C CYS A 22 14.44 -5.55 -2.14
N LEU A 23 13.14 -5.64 -1.85
CA LEU A 23 12.16 -6.29 -2.71
C LEU A 23 12.07 -5.61 -4.07
N MET A 24 11.98 -4.29 -4.10
CA MET A 24 11.91 -3.52 -5.34
C MET A 24 13.20 -3.64 -6.15
N LYS A 25 14.37 -3.57 -5.52
CA LYS A 25 15.67 -3.71 -6.17
C LYS A 25 15.87 -5.10 -6.77
N ALA A 26 15.31 -6.12 -6.13
CA ALA A 26 15.32 -7.50 -6.61
C ALA A 26 14.22 -7.80 -7.66
N GLY A 27 13.36 -6.83 -7.99
CA GLY A 27 12.22 -7.03 -8.88
C GLY A 27 11.14 -7.96 -8.31
N ARG A 28 11.14 -8.18 -7.00
CA ARG A 28 10.18 -9.06 -6.29
C ARG A 28 8.96 -8.25 -5.85
N VAL A 29 8.16 -7.84 -6.84
CA VAL A 29 6.98 -6.98 -6.70
C VAL A 29 5.87 -7.54 -7.57
N ASP A 30 4.66 -7.63 -7.04
CA ASP A 30 3.49 -8.09 -7.80
C ASP A 30 2.93 -6.95 -8.67
N LEU A 31 3.50 -6.81 -9.87
CA LEU A 31 3.11 -5.74 -10.81
C LEU A 31 1.68 -5.90 -11.32
N ASP A 32 1.19 -7.12 -11.48
CA ASP A 32 -0.18 -7.37 -11.92
C ASP A 32 -1.18 -6.96 -10.84
N TYR A 33 -0.91 -7.31 -9.60
CA TYR A 33 -1.70 -6.86 -8.45
C TYR A 33 -1.72 -5.34 -8.35
N LEU A 34 -0.55 -4.70 -8.44
CA LEU A 34 -0.43 -3.24 -8.40
C LEU A 34 -1.22 -2.55 -9.51
N GLY A 35 -1.12 -3.07 -10.73
CA GLY A 35 -1.82 -2.52 -11.88
C GLY A 35 -3.34 -2.64 -11.81
N ARG A 36 -3.85 -3.71 -11.17
CA ARG A 36 -5.28 -4.03 -11.14
C ARG A 36 -6.00 -3.48 -9.91
N PHE A 37 -5.41 -3.60 -8.74
CA PHE A 37 -6.12 -3.43 -7.46
C PHE A 37 -5.69 -2.20 -6.67
N THR A 38 -4.78 -1.38 -7.22
CA THR A 38 -4.27 -0.19 -6.54
C THR A 38 -4.31 1.04 -7.44
N ASN A 39 -4.00 2.20 -6.86
CA ASN A 39 -3.80 3.43 -7.63
C ASN A 39 -2.39 3.56 -8.23
N ALA A 40 -1.56 2.54 -8.15
CA ALA A 40 -0.19 2.56 -8.65
C ALA A 40 -0.06 2.99 -10.12
N PRO A 41 -0.96 2.58 -11.05
CA PRO A 41 -0.88 3.00 -12.45
C PRO A 41 -1.49 4.39 -12.71
N VAL A 42 -2.18 5.00 -11.74
CA VAL A 42 -2.86 6.29 -11.96
C VAL A 42 -1.84 7.39 -12.16
N LEU A 43 -2.08 8.22 -13.17
CA LEU A 43 -1.22 9.34 -13.50
C LEU A 43 -1.33 10.44 -12.43
N VAL A 44 -0.20 10.95 -11.98
CA VAL A 44 -0.10 11.99 -10.97
C VAL A 44 0.78 13.13 -11.47
N ASN A 45 0.43 14.35 -11.09
CA ASN A 45 1.24 15.52 -11.32
C ASN A 45 2.45 15.52 -10.37
N GLY A 46 3.63 15.30 -10.93
CA GLY A 46 4.90 15.26 -10.19
C GLY A 46 5.68 16.59 -10.20
N ASP A 47 5.13 17.67 -10.75
CA ASP A 47 5.80 18.99 -10.79
C ASP A 47 5.64 19.73 -9.46
N PRO A 48 6.70 19.88 -8.65
CA PRO A 48 6.61 20.53 -7.34
C PRO A 48 6.30 22.04 -7.43
N LYS A 49 6.39 22.64 -8.61
CA LYS A 49 6.03 24.04 -8.85
C LYS A 49 4.55 24.21 -9.22
N SER A 50 3.85 23.13 -9.51
CA SER A 50 2.45 23.17 -9.84
C SER A 50 1.58 23.29 -8.57
N PRO A 51 0.53 24.12 -8.59
CA PRO A 51 -0.46 24.12 -7.50
C PRO A 51 -1.20 22.79 -7.36
N GLU A 52 -1.18 21.99 -8.42
CA GLU A 52 -1.78 20.64 -8.44
C GLU A 52 -0.76 19.53 -8.17
N PHE A 53 0.41 19.86 -7.59
CA PHE A 53 1.42 18.86 -7.24
C PHE A 53 0.83 17.75 -6.38
N GLY A 54 1.10 16.50 -6.77
CA GLY A 54 0.62 15.31 -6.06
C GLY A 54 -0.85 14.93 -6.32
N LEU A 55 -1.59 15.72 -7.10
CA LEU A 55 -2.96 15.38 -7.46
C LEU A 55 -3.00 14.37 -8.61
N LEU A 56 -3.94 13.43 -8.49
CA LEU A 56 -4.21 12.43 -9.53
C LEU A 56 -4.89 13.09 -10.73
N LEU A 57 -4.41 12.74 -11.93
CA LEU A 57 -5.00 13.24 -13.17
C LEU A 57 -6.37 12.59 -13.40
N ARG A 58 -7.34 13.45 -13.74
CA ARG A 58 -8.71 13.03 -14.04
C ARG A 58 -9.15 13.53 -15.42
N ASP A 59 -10.12 12.84 -16.01
CA ASP A 59 -10.81 13.30 -17.22
C ASP A 59 -11.92 14.31 -16.88
N GLY A 60 -12.70 14.68 -17.91
CA GLY A 60 -13.81 15.62 -17.78
C GLY A 60 -14.98 15.11 -16.93
N ASP A 61 -15.11 13.80 -16.76
CA ASP A 61 -16.11 13.14 -15.93
C ASP A 61 -15.61 12.84 -14.51
N GLY A 62 -14.40 13.27 -14.18
CA GLY A 62 -13.77 13.08 -12.87
C GLY A 62 -13.15 11.70 -12.65
N LYS A 63 -13.08 10.85 -13.69
CA LYS A 63 -12.46 9.52 -13.60
C LYS A 63 -10.94 9.61 -13.62
N MET A 64 -10.29 8.80 -12.79
CA MET A 64 -8.82 8.71 -12.77
C MET A 64 -8.27 8.16 -14.08
N LEU A 65 -7.18 8.75 -14.57
CA LEU A 65 -6.54 8.35 -15.82
C LEU A 65 -5.29 7.51 -15.58
N VAL A 66 -5.13 6.51 -16.43
CA VAL A 66 -3.94 5.66 -16.55
C VAL A 66 -3.44 5.67 -17.99
N MET A 67 -2.19 5.29 -18.21
CA MET A 67 -1.76 4.93 -19.56
C MET A 67 -2.21 3.49 -19.84
N ASP A 68 -2.91 3.27 -20.92
CA ASP A 68 -3.24 1.92 -21.36
C ASP A 68 -2.04 1.34 -22.14
N ARG A 69 -1.51 0.23 -21.67
CA ARG A 69 -0.33 -0.45 -22.24
C ARG A 69 -0.55 -0.95 -23.68
N VAL A 70 -1.79 -1.24 -24.05
CA VAL A 70 -2.12 -1.77 -25.38
C VAL A 70 -2.23 -0.66 -26.41
N THR A 71 -2.91 0.43 -26.06
CA THR A 71 -3.17 1.53 -27.00
C THR A 71 -2.14 2.66 -26.89
N GLY A 72 -1.37 2.72 -25.81
CA GLY A 72 -0.46 3.82 -25.51
C GLY A 72 -1.16 5.14 -25.21
N LYS A 73 -2.47 5.13 -24.94
CA LYS A 73 -3.29 6.33 -24.72
C LYS A 73 -3.74 6.45 -23.28
N PRO A 74 -3.94 7.69 -22.78
CA PRO A 74 -4.59 7.90 -21.49
C PRO A 74 -6.05 7.42 -21.56
N THR A 75 -6.41 6.58 -20.62
CA THR A 75 -7.72 5.91 -20.56
C THR A 75 -8.21 5.93 -19.12
N ALA A 76 -9.53 5.96 -18.90
CA ALA A 76 -10.09 5.87 -17.56
C ALA A 76 -9.70 4.54 -16.91
N PHE A 77 -9.30 4.59 -15.63
CA PHE A 77 -8.83 3.42 -14.87
C PHE A 77 -9.87 2.29 -14.81
N ASP A 78 -11.15 2.65 -14.78
CA ASP A 78 -12.30 1.73 -14.73
C ASP A 78 -12.86 1.36 -16.10
N ALA A 79 -12.20 1.75 -17.20
CA ALA A 79 -12.66 1.42 -18.55
C ALA A 79 -12.58 -0.10 -18.81
N PRO A 80 -13.60 -0.68 -19.46
CA PRO A 80 -13.58 -2.10 -19.80
C PRO A 80 -12.35 -2.49 -20.63
N GLY A 81 -11.66 -3.55 -20.23
CA GLY A 81 -10.52 -4.09 -20.97
C GLY A 81 -9.23 -3.28 -20.90
N VAL A 82 -9.20 -2.18 -20.16
CA VAL A 82 -7.97 -1.39 -19.97
C VAL A 82 -6.88 -2.25 -19.34
N LYS A 83 -5.67 -2.12 -19.86
CA LYS A 83 -4.45 -2.74 -19.32
C LYS A 83 -3.52 -1.65 -18.79
N PRO A 84 -3.68 -1.25 -17.52
CA PRO A 84 -2.92 -0.14 -16.97
C PRO A 84 -1.42 -0.38 -17.02
N ASP A 85 -0.67 0.66 -17.43
CA ASP A 85 0.78 0.66 -17.41
C ASP A 85 1.29 1.29 -16.11
N LEU A 86 2.28 0.65 -15.49
CA LEU A 86 2.99 1.17 -14.31
C LEU A 86 4.17 2.06 -14.68
N ALA A 87 4.46 2.18 -15.97
CA ALA A 87 5.50 3.01 -16.54
C ALA A 87 4.93 4.01 -17.55
N GLY A 88 5.77 4.87 -18.09
CA GLY A 88 5.37 5.84 -19.09
C GLY A 88 5.06 7.22 -18.51
N SER A 89 4.57 8.10 -19.37
CA SER A 89 4.22 9.46 -18.98
C SER A 89 3.23 10.08 -19.97
N LEU A 90 2.48 11.05 -19.49
CA LEU A 90 1.61 11.91 -20.29
C LEU A 90 1.97 13.37 -20.08
N ARG A 91 2.23 14.12 -21.15
CA ARG A 91 2.37 15.56 -21.09
C ARG A 91 1.03 16.24 -21.39
N LYS A 92 0.51 16.99 -20.41
CA LYS A 92 -0.75 17.75 -20.54
C LYS A 92 -0.55 19.15 -19.95
N ALA A 93 -0.95 20.16 -20.70
CA ALA A 93 -0.82 21.58 -20.30
C ALA A 93 0.61 21.96 -19.83
N GLY A 94 1.65 21.43 -20.48
CA GLY A 94 3.03 21.69 -20.12
C GLY A 94 3.58 20.85 -18.95
N ILE A 95 2.74 20.15 -18.22
CA ILE A 95 3.08 19.33 -17.05
C ILE A 95 3.22 17.86 -17.47
N THR A 96 4.24 17.20 -16.96
CA THR A 96 4.43 15.76 -17.15
C THR A 96 3.80 14.99 -15.99
N HIS A 97 2.84 14.13 -16.31
CA HIS A 97 2.19 13.23 -15.37
C HIS A 97 2.78 11.83 -15.54
N ARG A 98 3.08 11.17 -14.45
CA ARG A 98 3.62 9.80 -14.43
C ARG A 98 2.80 8.92 -13.48
N PRO A 99 2.78 7.59 -13.68
CA PRO A 99 2.15 6.68 -12.74
C PRO A 99 2.67 6.87 -11.30
N VAL A 100 1.78 6.75 -10.33
CA VAL A 100 2.13 6.79 -8.90
C VAL A 100 3.26 5.80 -8.59
N PHE A 101 3.25 4.63 -9.23
CA PHE A 101 4.29 3.61 -9.05
C PHE A 101 5.69 4.11 -9.36
N GLN A 102 5.88 4.93 -10.41
CA GLN A 102 7.20 5.46 -10.74
C GLN A 102 7.74 6.39 -9.63
N HIS A 103 6.90 7.26 -9.09
CA HIS A 103 7.28 8.12 -7.97
C HIS A 103 7.59 7.30 -6.71
N MET A 104 6.80 6.25 -6.46
CA MET A 104 7.04 5.33 -5.37
C MET A 104 8.36 4.58 -5.55
N ALA A 105 8.64 4.10 -6.76
CA ALA A 105 9.88 3.40 -7.07
C ALA A 105 11.11 4.31 -6.93
N GLU A 106 11.06 5.53 -7.48
CA GLU A 106 12.14 6.53 -7.31
C GLU A 106 12.41 6.81 -5.83
N ARG A 107 11.35 6.93 -5.02
CA ARG A 107 11.48 7.18 -3.58
C ARG A 107 12.09 6.00 -2.84
N TYR A 108 11.56 4.80 -3.02
CA TYR A 108 11.96 3.65 -2.23
C TYR A 108 13.21 2.92 -2.75
N LEU A 109 13.63 3.17 -3.99
CA LEU A 109 14.92 2.74 -4.51
C LEU A 109 16.06 3.72 -4.19
N SER A 110 15.77 4.85 -3.54
CA SER A 110 16.79 5.76 -3.04
C SER A 110 17.76 5.05 -2.09
N GLU A 111 19.04 5.35 -2.20
CA GLU A 111 20.10 4.75 -1.35
C GLU A 111 19.92 5.04 0.14
N GLU A 112 19.10 6.03 0.51
CA GLU A 112 18.78 6.31 1.92
C GLU A 112 18.04 5.16 2.62
N TYR A 113 17.38 4.27 1.84
CA TYR A 113 16.68 3.07 2.34
C TYR A 113 17.47 1.78 2.10
N ALA A 114 18.66 1.87 1.50
CA ALA A 114 19.51 0.69 1.34
C ALA A 114 19.85 0.09 2.71
N PRO A 115 19.92 -1.25 2.82
CA PRO A 115 20.24 -1.91 4.10
C PRO A 115 21.48 -1.34 4.79
N GLU A 116 22.53 -1.00 4.04
CA GLU A 116 23.75 -0.41 4.56
C GLU A 116 23.53 0.97 5.17
N ALA A 117 22.65 1.77 4.58
CA ALA A 117 22.39 3.12 5.06
C ALA A 117 21.55 3.15 6.35
N VAL A 118 20.79 2.07 6.61
CA VAL A 118 19.84 2.02 7.73
C VAL A 118 20.28 1.09 8.87
N ALA A 119 21.22 0.18 8.64
CA ALA A 119 21.61 -0.88 9.57
C ALA A 119 21.92 -0.36 10.97
N ASP A 120 22.79 0.64 11.08
CA ASP A 120 23.21 1.20 12.37
C ASP A 120 22.04 1.83 13.14
N ARG A 121 21.13 2.49 12.42
CA ARG A 121 19.96 3.14 13.03
C ARG A 121 18.92 2.12 13.50
N VAL A 122 18.72 1.08 12.71
CA VAL A 122 17.77 0.00 13.01
C VAL A 122 18.32 -0.97 14.05
N GLY A 123 19.65 -1.07 14.18
CA GLY A 123 20.30 -1.94 15.15
C GLY A 123 20.42 -3.41 14.74
N ILE A 124 20.27 -3.69 13.43
CA ILE A 124 20.49 -5.02 12.84
C ILE A 124 21.34 -4.90 11.58
N SER A 125 22.08 -5.95 11.24
CA SER A 125 22.99 -5.91 10.09
C SER A 125 22.26 -5.80 8.75
N ALA A 126 22.90 -5.18 7.76
CA ALA A 126 22.41 -5.09 6.40
C ALA A 126 22.13 -6.47 5.79
N GLU A 127 23.00 -7.45 6.09
CA GLU A 127 22.83 -8.84 5.68
C GLU A 127 21.52 -9.43 6.25
N ARG A 128 21.22 -9.15 7.52
CA ARG A 128 19.99 -9.62 8.15
C ARG A 128 18.74 -9.01 7.54
N ILE A 129 18.79 -7.72 7.20
CA ILE A 129 17.69 -7.05 6.48
C ILE A 129 17.44 -7.73 5.13
N ARG A 130 18.50 -8.00 4.36
CA ARG A 130 18.39 -8.70 3.07
C ARG A 130 17.88 -10.13 3.21
N HIS A 131 18.33 -10.84 4.23
CA HIS A 131 17.84 -12.20 4.50
C HIS A 131 16.33 -12.19 4.73
N ILE A 132 15.82 -11.31 5.60
CA ILE A 132 14.38 -11.20 5.87
C ILE A 132 13.61 -10.82 4.60
N ALA A 133 14.11 -9.85 3.82
CA ALA A 133 13.48 -9.49 2.55
C ALA A 133 13.48 -10.67 1.56
N GLY A 134 14.55 -11.45 1.52
CA GLY A 134 14.66 -12.66 0.70
C GLY A 134 13.63 -13.73 1.09
N GLU A 135 13.46 -13.97 2.38
CA GLU A 135 12.45 -14.91 2.89
C GLU A 135 11.02 -14.45 2.56
N LEU A 136 10.73 -13.17 2.74
CA LEU A 136 9.43 -12.61 2.34
C LEU A 136 9.18 -12.80 0.84
N ALA A 137 10.20 -12.55 0.00
CA ALA A 137 10.10 -12.74 -1.44
C ALA A 137 9.90 -14.20 -1.81
N ARG A 138 10.66 -15.11 -1.19
CA ARG A 138 10.57 -16.54 -1.42
C ARG A 138 9.15 -17.05 -1.10
N VAL A 139 8.65 -16.74 0.08
CA VAL A 139 7.33 -17.22 0.50
C VAL A 139 6.21 -16.58 -0.33
N ALA A 140 6.30 -15.27 -0.64
CA ALA A 140 5.25 -14.61 -1.41
C ALA A 140 5.20 -15.03 -2.88
N PHE A 141 6.33 -15.35 -3.51
CA PHE A 141 6.39 -15.56 -4.96
C PHE A 141 6.75 -16.99 -5.36
N ASP A 142 7.70 -17.62 -4.66
CA ASP A 142 8.17 -18.95 -5.03
C ASP A 142 7.30 -20.06 -4.37
N GLU A 143 6.65 -19.74 -3.25
CA GLU A 143 5.66 -20.61 -2.58
C GLU A 143 4.21 -20.14 -2.82
N ALA A 144 3.98 -19.24 -3.77
CA ALA A 144 2.64 -18.89 -4.21
C ALA A 144 1.91 -20.14 -4.71
N PHE A 145 0.63 -20.23 -4.40
CA PHE A 145 -0.17 -21.40 -4.76
C PHE A 145 -1.46 -20.98 -5.46
N GLU A 146 -1.97 -21.88 -6.30
CA GLU A 146 -3.24 -21.69 -6.98
C GLU A 146 -4.35 -22.49 -6.31
N ILE A 147 -5.52 -21.88 -6.23
CA ILE A 147 -6.75 -22.53 -5.80
C ILE A 147 -7.71 -22.53 -6.99
N ASP A 148 -8.23 -23.70 -7.36
CA ASP A 148 -9.23 -23.86 -8.42
C ASP A 148 -10.60 -23.37 -7.94
N GLN A 149 -10.71 -22.07 -7.72
CA GLN A 149 -11.91 -21.38 -7.29
C GLN A 149 -12.17 -20.20 -8.22
N PRO A 150 -13.14 -20.30 -9.13
CA PRO A 150 -13.52 -19.19 -9.98
C PRO A 150 -14.07 -18.01 -9.15
N TRP A 151 -13.72 -16.80 -9.56
CA TRP A 151 -14.17 -15.58 -8.91
C TRP A 151 -14.26 -14.43 -9.91
N THR A 152 -14.95 -13.37 -9.53
CA THR A 152 -15.08 -12.16 -10.34
C THR A 152 -14.53 -10.99 -9.56
N ASP A 153 -13.65 -10.21 -10.17
CA ASP A 153 -13.06 -9.04 -9.54
C ASP A 153 -14.01 -7.83 -9.56
N PHE A 154 -13.59 -6.73 -8.93
CA PHE A 154 -14.39 -5.51 -8.83
C PHE A 154 -14.66 -4.82 -10.18
N ARG A 155 -13.93 -5.18 -11.23
CA ARG A 155 -14.15 -4.72 -12.61
C ARG A 155 -15.11 -5.60 -13.39
N GLY A 156 -15.59 -6.69 -12.78
CA GLY A 156 -16.42 -7.70 -13.44
C GLY A 156 -15.63 -8.69 -14.31
N GLU A 157 -14.30 -8.69 -14.24
CA GLU A 157 -13.48 -9.68 -14.94
C GLU A 157 -13.49 -11.01 -14.19
N ARG A 158 -13.80 -12.09 -14.90
CA ARG A 158 -13.82 -13.44 -14.35
C ARG A 158 -12.44 -14.06 -14.38
N HIS A 159 -12.04 -14.63 -13.28
CA HIS A 159 -10.82 -15.41 -13.10
C HIS A 159 -11.19 -16.85 -12.78
N GLU A 160 -10.50 -17.80 -13.37
CA GLU A 160 -10.78 -19.23 -13.13
C GLU A 160 -10.11 -19.75 -11.86
N LYS A 161 -9.09 -19.06 -11.39
CA LYS A 161 -8.31 -19.45 -10.20
C LYS A 161 -8.04 -18.26 -9.30
N MET A 162 -7.80 -18.54 -8.02
CA MET A 162 -7.22 -17.60 -7.07
C MET A 162 -5.74 -17.90 -6.89
N VAL A 163 -4.91 -16.86 -6.84
CA VAL A 163 -3.50 -16.98 -6.45
C VAL A 163 -3.36 -16.63 -4.98
N GLY A 164 -2.89 -17.58 -4.19
CA GLY A 164 -2.58 -17.38 -2.78
C GLY A 164 -1.12 -16.98 -2.57
N ARG A 165 -0.89 -16.10 -1.59
CA ARG A 165 0.44 -15.67 -1.16
C ARG A 165 0.53 -15.81 0.35
N PRO A 166 1.22 -16.85 0.87
CA PRO A 166 1.18 -17.17 2.30
C PRO A 166 2.10 -16.27 3.13
N VAL A 167 1.97 -14.96 2.95
CA VAL A 167 2.67 -13.93 3.73
C VAL A 167 1.64 -12.99 4.36
N ALA A 168 1.58 -13.01 5.68
CA ALA A 168 0.73 -12.12 6.46
C ALA A 168 1.54 -11.43 7.55
N PHE A 169 1.14 -10.21 7.88
CA PHE A 169 1.75 -9.43 8.94
C PHE A 169 0.72 -9.22 10.05
N HIS A 170 1.14 -9.43 11.27
CA HIS A 170 0.34 -9.11 12.43
C HIS A 170 1.00 -7.99 13.21
N SER A 171 0.26 -6.92 13.44
CA SER A 171 0.72 -5.79 14.23
C SER A 171 -0.35 -5.38 15.24
N MET A 172 0.10 -4.95 16.40
CA MET A 172 -0.75 -4.44 17.45
C MET A 172 -0.65 -2.91 17.52
N ARG A 173 -1.41 -2.31 18.42
CA ARG A 173 -1.46 -0.85 18.61
C ARG A 173 -0.08 -0.20 18.78
N GLY A 174 0.92 -0.94 19.30
CA GLY A 174 2.26 -0.42 19.52
C GLY A 174 2.92 0.19 18.28
N ILE A 175 2.69 -0.39 17.10
CA ILE A 175 3.27 0.12 15.85
C ILE A 175 2.82 1.54 15.49
N SER A 176 1.62 1.94 15.94
CA SER A 176 1.06 3.29 15.71
C SER A 176 1.30 4.26 16.86
N ALA A 177 1.79 3.79 17.99
CA ALA A 177 1.92 4.58 19.23
C ALA A 177 3.22 5.41 19.31
N HIS A 178 3.69 5.89 18.19
CA HIS A 178 4.89 6.72 18.04
C HIS A 178 4.55 8.00 17.25
N SER A 179 5.41 9.03 17.36
CA SER A 179 5.24 10.27 16.62
C SER A 179 5.15 10.08 15.08
N ASN A 180 5.80 9.02 14.57
CA ASN A 180 5.76 8.61 13.17
C ASN A 180 4.82 7.41 12.90
N GLY A 181 3.96 7.04 13.84
CA GLY A 181 3.15 5.82 13.80
C GLY A 181 2.27 5.71 12.56
N PHE A 182 1.65 6.80 12.11
CA PHE A 182 0.89 6.81 10.87
C PHE A 182 1.75 6.39 9.66
N GLN A 183 2.95 6.96 9.53
CA GLN A 183 3.85 6.63 8.42
C GLN A 183 4.41 5.20 8.52
N THR A 184 4.62 4.71 9.73
CA THR A 184 5.02 3.32 9.99
C THR A 184 3.93 2.33 9.56
N CYS A 185 2.69 2.56 9.94
CA CYS A 185 1.56 1.75 9.48
C CYS A 185 1.42 1.80 7.95
N ARG A 186 1.56 3.00 7.35
CA ARG A 186 1.55 3.15 5.90
C ARG A 186 2.67 2.36 5.22
N ALA A 187 3.89 2.38 5.76
CA ALA A 187 5.01 1.60 5.23
C ALA A 187 4.72 0.10 5.27
N LEU A 188 4.10 -0.40 6.36
CA LEU A 188 3.68 -1.80 6.45
C LEU A 188 2.64 -2.16 5.39
N HIS A 189 1.65 -1.28 5.15
CA HIS A 189 0.69 -1.52 4.08
C HIS A 189 1.34 -1.49 2.69
N VAL A 190 2.29 -0.60 2.43
CA VAL A 190 3.06 -0.60 1.19
C VAL A 190 3.79 -1.92 1.00
N LEU A 191 4.45 -2.45 2.05
CA LEU A 191 5.11 -3.76 2.00
C LEU A 191 4.13 -4.88 1.63
N GLN A 192 2.96 -4.93 2.26
CA GLN A 192 1.92 -5.91 1.94
C GLN A 192 1.41 -5.79 0.50
N ILE A 193 1.23 -4.56 0.03
CA ILE A 193 0.72 -4.27 -1.32
C ILE A 193 1.71 -4.68 -2.40
N ILE A 194 3.01 -4.39 -2.24
CA ILE A 194 4.01 -4.78 -3.24
C ILE A 194 4.22 -6.30 -3.30
N LEU A 195 3.99 -6.99 -2.19
CA LEU A 195 3.99 -8.45 -2.15
C LEU A 195 2.72 -9.07 -2.75
N GLY A 196 1.69 -8.28 -3.07
CA GLY A 196 0.41 -8.77 -3.56
C GLY A 196 -0.34 -9.61 -2.53
N SER A 197 -0.10 -9.40 -1.23
CA SER A 197 -0.59 -10.26 -0.16
C SER A 197 -1.89 -9.76 0.50
N VAL A 198 -2.48 -8.67 0.02
CA VAL A 198 -3.73 -8.12 0.59
C VAL A 198 -4.94 -8.75 -0.07
N GLU A 199 -5.88 -9.25 0.72
CA GLU A 199 -7.14 -9.88 0.30
C GLU A 199 -6.95 -11.10 -0.64
N VAL A 200 -5.84 -11.80 -0.51
CA VAL A 200 -5.58 -13.06 -1.20
C VAL A 200 -5.48 -14.22 -0.20
N PRO A 201 -5.73 -15.47 -0.60
CA PRO A 201 -5.58 -16.62 0.27
C PRO A 201 -4.18 -16.72 0.88
N GLY A 202 -4.09 -16.94 2.20
CA GLY A 202 -2.84 -16.99 2.95
C GLY A 202 -2.24 -15.62 3.30
N GLY A 203 -2.75 -14.54 2.72
CA GLY A 203 -2.27 -13.19 2.94
C GLY A 203 -3.01 -12.41 4.03
N PHE A 204 -2.85 -11.10 4.00
CA PHE A 204 -3.49 -10.18 4.95
C PHE A 204 -4.95 -9.92 4.57
N ARG A 205 -5.85 -10.12 5.52
CA ARG A 205 -7.26 -9.79 5.35
C ARG A 205 -7.59 -8.43 5.93
N PHE A 206 -8.08 -7.54 5.09
CA PHE A 206 -8.42 -6.18 5.49
C PHE A 206 -9.68 -6.10 6.35
N LYS A 207 -10.68 -6.94 6.05
CA LYS A 207 -11.97 -6.93 6.77
C LYS A 207 -11.91 -7.84 8.00
N PRO A 208 -12.28 -7.35 9.19
CA PRO A 208 -12.37 -8.20 10.38
C PRO A 208 -13.30 -9.40 10.14
N PRO A 209 -12.97 -10.58 10.66
CA PRO A 209 -13.79 -11.79 10.48
C PRO A 209 -15.16 -11.69 11.14
N TYR A 210 -15.34 -10.74 12.05
CA TYR A 210 -16.61 -10.50 12.76
C TYR A 210 -17.07 -9.07 12.50
N PRO A 211 -17.75 -8.77 11.38
CA PRO A 211 -18.44 -7.51 11.26
C PRO A 211 -19.50 -7.47 12.37
N LYS A 212 -19.23 -6.72 13.44
CA LYS A 212 -20.31 -6.31 14.32
C LYS A 212 -21.24 -5.46 13.45
N PRO A 213 -22.53 -5.83 13.32
CA PRO A 213 -23.47 -4.88 12.75
C PRO A 213 -23.32 -3.62 13.60
N VAL A 214 -22.95 -2.53 12.96
CA VAL A 214 -23.07 -1.22 13.59
C VAL A 214 -24.57 -1.01 13.71
N GLU A 215 -25.13 -1.47 14.82
CA GLU A 215 -26.43 -1.00 15.21
C GLU A 215 -26.32 0.52 15.20
N ALA A 216 -27.30 1.18 14.58
CA ALA A 216 -27.41 2.62 14.63
C ALA A 216 -27.73 3.01 16.09
N HIS A 217 -26.75 2.86 16.96
CA HIS A 217 -26.82 3.51 18.24
C HIS A 217 -26.89 5.00 17.95
N PRO A 218 -27.91 5.70 18.46
CA PRO A 218 -27.86 7.13 18.43
C PRO A 218 -26.52 7.50 19.06
N LYS A 219 -25.65 8.17 18.28
CA LYS A 219 -24.36 8.62 18.80
C LYS A 219 -24.66 9.42 20.07
N PRO A 220 -24.35 8.93 21.26
CA PRO A 220 -24.61 9.71 22.44
C PRO A 220 -23.79 11.00 22.26
N HIS A 221 -24.47 12.14 22.33
CA HIS A 221 -23.86 13.46 22.42
C HIS A 221 -23.10 13.98 21.20
N SER A 222 -23.60 13.74 19.99
CA SER A 222 -23.01 14.34 18.78
C SER A 222 -23.31 15.85 18.64
N LYS A 223 -24.04 16.48 19.55
CA LYS A 223 -24.28 17.92 19.55
C LYS A 223 -23.25 18.61 20.46
N VAL A 224 -22.11 18.90 19.92
CA VAL A 224 -21.18 19.86 20.53
C VAL A 224 -21.73 21.25 20.22
N THR A 225 -22.28 21.91 21.25
CA THR A 225 -22.61 23.32 21.16
C THR A 225 -21.36 24.12 21.53
N PRO A 226 -20.82 24.97 20.61
CA PRO A 226 -19.63 25.75 20.94
C PRO A 226 -19.84 26.55 22.25
N GLY A 227 -18.87 26.43 23.15
CA GLY A 227 -18.90 27.14 24.44
C GLY A 227 -19.75 26.48 25.53
N ALA A 228 -20.45 25.39 25.27
CA ALA A 228 -21.11 24.61 26.29
C ALA A 228 -20.19 23.54 26.89
N PRO A 229 -20.27 23.26 28.22
CA PRO A 229 -19.57 22.12 28.79
C PRO A 229 -19.98 20.83 28.10
N LEU A 230 -19.01 19.95 27.88
CA LEU A 230 -19.29 18.60 27.35
C LEU A 230 -20.01 17.82 28.46
N ASP A 231 -21.27 17.50 28.19
CA ASP A 231 -22.10 16.69 29.07
C ASP A 231 -22.03 15.24 28.57
N GLY A 232 -21.31 14.39 29.30
CA GLY A 232 -21.14 12.98 28.96
C GLY A 232 -19.69 12.50 28.87
N PRO A 233 -19.47 11.23 28.58
CA PRO A 233 -18.12 10.67 28.47
C PRO A 233 -17.34 11.38 27.38
N HIS A 234 -16.08 11.68 27.63
CA HIS A 234 -15.20 12.34 26.68
C HIS A 234 -15.15 11.60 25.34
N LEU A 235 -15.53 12.30 24.28
CA LEU A 235 -15.64 11.78 22.92
C LEU A 235 -14.29 11.49 22.23
N GLY A 236 -13.19 11.57 22.98
CA GLY A 236 -11.86 11.34 22.45
C GLY A 236 -11.44 9.88 22.33
N PHE A 237 -12.22 8.97 22.85
CA PHE A 237 -11.87 7.54 22.79
C PHE A 237 -12.76 6.84 21.80
N VAL A 238 -12.19 6.59 20.62
CA VAL A 238 -12.71 5.56 19.74
C VAL A 238 -12.52 4.24 20.46
N HIS A 239 -13.60 3.69 20.97
CA HIS A 239 -13.57 2.31 21.41
C HIS A 239 -13.41 1.44 20.16
N GLY A 240 -12.18 0.93 19.97
CA GLY A 240 -11.89 -0.07 18.94
C GLY A 240 -12.51 -1.40 19.29
#